data_2dd2c68eaafe2a0eba8232f35742a096
#
_entry.id   2dd2c68eaafe2a0eba8232f35742a096
#
_cell.length_a   1.000
_cell.length_b   1.000
_cell.length_c   1.000
_cell.angle_alpha   90.00
_cell.angle_beta   90.00
_cell.angle_gamma   90.00
#
_symmetry.space_group_name_H-M   'P 1'
#
loop_
_entity.id
_entity.type
_entity.pdbx_description
1 polymer ?
#
loop_
_entity_poly.entity_id
_entity_poly.type
_entity_poly.pdbx_seq_one_letter_code
_entity_poly.pdbx_strand_id
1 'polypeptide(L)'
;MEGFIKIKNLIKKYQLNNGKELLAVNNVNLDIEQGDIYGIMGLSGAGKSTLIRLLNRLEEPTSGEILVKQEIVDKKDNTVTGYEDKNILKFNMKMLREYRKKTGMIFQHFNLLNSRNVAENVAFPLEISKWKKKDIEKRVDELLEIVGLSDKKLNYPEQLSGGQKQRVAIARALANNPKILLSDEATSALDPRTTNSILELLKDINKKFGITIILITHQMEVIKKICNKTAIMSDGQIIEKGETKEIFLNPKTDLAKEFVGNISHEEFRTEEEKKHREENNGKLRLRLKYNEDQVNESYITKIIRKYDVEVNILSGFIDKVGDVIVGNLLIEISASEEKSKDIIEWLKENKIDSEVL
;
A
#
# COMPACT_ATOMS: atom_id res chain seq x y z
N MET A 1 -3.42 16.95 9.25
CA MET A 1 -4.81 17.02 8.71
C MET A 1 -5.63 15.91 9.36
N GLU A 2 -6.92 16.14 9.63
CA GLU A 2 -7.75 15.06 10.21
C GLU A 2 -8.05 13.97 9.17
N GLY A 3 -7.97 12.68 9.57
CA GLY A 3 -8.15 11.52 8.69
C GLY A 3 -9.49 11.54 7.92
N PHE A 4 -9.44 11.13 6.66
CA PHE A 4 -10.62 10.98 5.78
C PHE A 4 -11.41 9.70 6.12
N ILE A 5 -10.70 8.64 6.50
CA ILE A 5 -11.25 7.39 7.04
C ILE A 5 -10.56 7.11 8.37
N LYS A 6 -11.34 6.93 9.45
CA LYS A 6 -10.83 6.59 10.78
C LYS A 6 -11.43 5.27 11.24
N ILE A 7 -10.59 4.32 11.50
CA ILE A 7 -10.95 3.01 12.07
C ILE A 7 -10.57 3.03 13.55
N LYS A 8 -11.53 2.73 14.42
CA LYS A 8 -11.34 2.77 15.88
C LYS A 8 -11.75 1.47 16.53
N ASN A 9 -10.79 0.82 17.19
CA ASN A 9 -10.97 -0.41 17.98
C ASN A 9 -11.79 -1.48 17.24
N LEU A 10 -11.53 -1.62 15.91
CA LEU A 10 -12.31 -2.50 15.05
C LEU A 10 -12.00 -3.97 15.35
N ILE A 11 -13.04 -4.76 15.57
CA ILE A 11 -12.95 -6.18 15.88
C ILE A 11 -13.87 -6.98 14.97
N LYS A 12 -13.36 -8.08 14.43
CA LYS A 12 -14.17 -9.10 13.73
C LYS A 12 -13.82 -10.49 14.24
N LYS A 13 -14.83 -11.17 14.78
CA LYS A 13 -14.77 -12.58 15.19
C LYS A 13 -15.64 -13.42 14.28
N TYR A 14 -15.18 -14.61 13.95
CA TYR A 14 -15.95 -15.64 13.27
C TYR A 14 -16.11 -16.85 14.21
N GLN A 15 -17.31 -17.39 14.27
CA GLN A 15 -17.56 -18.68 14.93
C GLN A 15 -17.19 -19.81 13.96
N LEU A 16 -16.29 -20.68 14.39
CA LEU A 16 -15.89 -21.86 13.63
C LEU A 16 -16.79 -23.05 13.94
N ASN A 17 -16.91 -23.99 13.00
CA ASN A 17 -17.75 -25.19 13.15
C ASN A 17 -17.39 -26.07 14.37
N ASN A 18 -16.19 -25.92 14.90
CA ASN A 18 -15.69 -26.64 16.09
C ASN A 18 -15.95 -25.89 17.42
N GLY A 19 -16.76 -24.85 17.40
CA GLY A 19 -17.07 -24.01 18.55
C GLY A 19 -15.96 -23.03 18.96
N LYS A 20 -14.84 -22.98 18.23
CA LYS A 20 -13.77 -22.00 18.47
C LYS A 20 -14.09 -20.67 17.79
N GLU A 21 -13.58 -19.59 18.35
CA GLU A 21 -13.62 -18.28 17.73
C GLU A 21 -12.33 -18.00 16.96
N LEU A 22 -12.45 -17.51 15.74
CA LEU A 22 -11.35 -16.93 14.97
C LEU A 22 -11.42 -15.41 15.03
N LEU A 23 -10.42 -14.78 15.59
CA LEU A 23 -10.29 -13.34 15.69
C LEU A 23 -9.59 -12.81 14.44
N ALA A 24 -10.34 -12.54 13.37
CA ALA A 24 -9.80 -12.16 12.07
C ALA A 24 -9.34 -10.69 12.01
N VAL A 25 -9.98 -9.81 12.79
CA VAL A 25 -9.55 -8.41 13.01
C VAL A 25 -9.61 -8.15 14.50
N ASN A 26 -8.51 -7.69 15.07
CA ASN A 26 -8.31 -7.57 16.51
C ASN A 26 -7.84 -6.15 16.87
N ASN A 27 -8.75 -5.32 17.35
CA ASN A 27 -8.49 -3.97 17.84
C ASN A 27 -7.72 -3.08 16.84
N VAL A 28 -8.11 -3.13 15.56
CA VAL A 28 -7.46 -2.34 14.52
C VAL A 28 -7.81 -0.87 14.65
N ASN A 29 -6.76 -0.03 14.63
CA ASN A 29 -6.84 1.43 14.66
C ASN A 29 -6.02 2.03 13.53
N LEU A 30 -6.67 2.69 12.56
CA LEU A 30 -6.04 3.33 11.39
C LEU A 30 -6.67 4.68 11.10
N ASP A 31 -5.82 5.62 10.67
CA ASP A 31 -6.23 6.91 10.10
C ASP A 31 -5.67 7.00 8.67
N ILE A 32 -6.55 7.24 7.70
CA ILE A 32 -6.22 7.32 6.28
C ILE A 32 -6.63 8.72 5.81
N GLU A 33 -5.71 9.46 5.22
CA GLU A 33 -5.97 10.80 4.72
C GLU A 33 -6.59 10.78 3.32
N GLN A 34 -7.24 11.88 2.94
CA GLN A 34 -7.81 12.01 1.60
C GLN A 34 -6.67 12.09 0.57
N GLY A 35 -6.79 11.31 -0.50
CA GLY A 35 -5.78 11.25 -1.56
C GLY A 35 -4.63 10.29 -1.28
N ASP A 36 -4.57 9.66 -0.11
CA ASP A 36 -3.58 8.61 0.16
C ASP A 36 -3.73 7.43 -0.80
N ILE A 37 -2.60 6.83 -1.17
CA ILE A 37 -2.53 5.44 -1.60
C ILE A 37 -2.00 4.66 -0.40
N TYR A 38 -2.91 4.11 0.38
CA TYR A 38 -2.63 3.43 1.64
C TYR A 38 -2.49 1.92 1.42
N GLY A 39 -1.31 1.37 1.70
CA GLY A 39 -1.05 -0.06 1.60
C GLY A 39 -1.27 -0.78 2.93
N ILE A 40 -1.98 -1.91 2.92
CA ILE A 40 -2.08 -2.82 4.06
C ILE A 40 -1.42 -4.13 3.68
N MET A 41 -0.29 -4.39 4.31
CA MET A 41 0.55 -5.54 4.03
C MET A 41 0.47 -6.58 5.14
N GLY A 42 0.75 -7.84 4.81
CA GLY A 42 0.81 -8.94 5.79
C GLY A 42 0.80 -10.30 5.10
N LEU A 43 1.12 -11.34 5.84
CA LEU A 43 1.09 -12.71 5.36
C LEU A 43 -0.34 -13.18 5.04
N SER A 44 -0.46 -14.33 4.37
CA SER A 44 -1.77 -14.97 4.16
C SER A 44 -2.41 -15.28 5.52
N GLY A 45 -3.72 -15.01 5.65
CA GLY A 45 -4.42 -15.21 6.92
C GLY A 45 -4.30 -14.05 7.94
N ALA A 46 -3.49 -13.02 7.71
CA ALA A 46 -3.33 -11.89 8.63
C ALA A 46 -4.61 -11.05 8.87
N GLY A 47 -5.71 -11.28 8.13
CA GLY A 47 -6.98 -10.57 8.28
C GLY A 47 -7.22 -9.43 7.27
N LYS A 48 -6.32 -9.20 6.32
CA LYS A 48 -6.37 -8.08 5.34
C LYS A 48 -7.67 -8.05 4.53
N SER A 49 -8.05 -9.16 3.89
CA SER A 49 -9.29 -9.24 3.08
C SER A 49 -10.54 -9.07 3.95
N THR A 50 -10.51 -9.53 5.20
CA THR A 50 -11.58 -9.23 6.15
C THR A 50 -11.66 -7.74 6.43
N LEU A 51 -10.54 -7.09 6.72
CA LEU A 51 -10.49 -5.65 7.01
C LEU A 51 -11.06 -4.82 5.84
N ILE A 52 -10.65 -5.11 4.59
CA ILE A 52 -11.14 -4.36 3.43
C ILE A 52 -12.65 -4.57 3.19
N ARG A 53 -13.18 -5.77 3.47
CA ARG A 53 -14.62 -6.05 3.39
C ARG A 53 -15.42 -5.35 4.47
N LEU A 54 -14.86 -5.14 5.65
CA LEU A 54 -15.46 -4.32 6.72
C LEU A 54 -15.57 -2.86 6.31
N LEU A 55 -14.56 -2.31 5.59
CA LEU A 55 -14.58 -0.92 5.10
C LEU A 55 -15.72 -0.66 4.10
N ASN A 56 -16.17 -1.65 3.36
CA ASN A 56 -17.33 -1.55 2.47
C ASN A 56 -18.60 -2.17 3.06
N ARG A 57 -18.57 -2.58 4.34
CA ARG A 57 -19.64 -3.32 5.03
C ARG A 57 -20.18 -4.50 4.21
N LEU A 58 -19.31 -5.17 3.45
CA LEU A 58 -19.61 -6.49 2.89
C LEU A 58 -19.61 -7.55 3.99
N GLU A 59 -18.88 -7.28 5.07
CA GLU A 59 -18.87 -7.99 6.33
C GLU A 59 -19.27 -7.04 7.46
N GLU A 60 -20.02 -7.53 8.45
CA GLU A 60 -20.33 -6.75 9.64
C GLU A 60 -19.26 -6.98 10.72
N PRO A 61 -18.69 -5.94 11.33
CA PRO A 61 -17.77 -6.10 12.44
C PRO A 61 -18.49 -6.59 13.70
N THR A 62 -17.72 -7.19 14.61
CA THR A 62 -18.24 -7.58 15.94
C THR A 62 -18.36 -6.36 16.85
N SER A 63 -17.38 -5.44 16.76
CA SER A 63 -17.40 -4.16 17.50
C SER A 63 -16.44 -3.14 16.88
N GLY A 64 -16.43 -1.92 17.40
CA GLY A 64 -15.61 -0.82 16.94
C GLY A 64 -16.36 0.18 16.09
N GLU A 65 -15.61 1.07 15.42
CA GLU A 65 -16.18 2.12 14.59
C GLU A 65 -15.38 2.28 13.29
N ILE A 66 -16.09 2.62 12.21
CA ILE A 66 -15.52 3.05 10.94
C ILE A 66 -16.14 4.40 10.59
N LEU A 67 -15.37 5.47 10.78
CA LEU A 67 -15.79 6.84 10.52
C LEU A 67 -15.27 7.27 9.15
N VAL A 68 -16.16 7.84 8.34
CA VAL A 68 -15.81 8.40 7.03
C VAL A 68 -16.24 9.86 6.99
N LYS A 69 -15.30 10.72 6.62
CA LYS A 69 -15.56 12.15 6.46
C LYS A 69 -16.47 12.38 5.27
N GLN A 70 -17.63 12.99 5.52
CA GLN A 70 -18.63 13.33 4.50
C GLN A 70 -18.82 14.83 4.42
N GLU A 71 -19.05 15.33 3.21
CA GLU A 71 -19.39 16.72 2.96
C GLU A 71 -20.79 17.03 3.49
N ILE A 72 -20.91 18.14 4.21
CA ILE A 72 -22.18 18.78 4.53
C ILE A 72 -22.49 19.73 3.37
N VAL A 73 -23.56 19.45 2.64
CA VAL A 73 -23.94 20.22 1.45
C VAL A 73 -25.22 21.00 1.77
N ASP A 74 -25.21 22.31 1.53
CA ASP A 74 -26.45 23.11 1.57
C ASP A 74 -27.38 22.64 0.45
N LYS A 75 -28.61 22.35 0.82
CA LYS A 75 -29.64 21.85 -0.12
C LYS A 75 -30.16 22.92 -1.08
N LYS A 76 -29.91 24.22 -0.80
CA LYS A 76 -30.42 25.32 -1.61
C LYS A 76 -29.57 25.57 -2.84
N ASP A 77 -28.26 25.53 -2.69
CA ASP A 77 -27.31 25.90 -3.74
C ASP A 77 -26.26 24.82 -4.04
N ASN A 78 -26.33 23.66 -3.38
CA ASN A 78 -25.37 22.55 -3.47
C ASN A 78 -23.93 22.95 -3.09
N THR A 79 -23.73 23.99 -2.28
CA THR A 79 -22.41 24.36 -1.79
C THR A 79 -21.98 23.47 -0.63
N VAL A 80 -20.68 23.14 -0.54
CA VAL A 80 -20.12 22.42 0.60
C VAL A 80 -19.88 23.41 1.74
N THR A 81 -20.63 23.26 2.84
CA THR A 81 -20.57 24.14 4.01
C THR A 81 -19.71 23.60 5.13
N GLY A 82 -19.28 22.35 5.05
CA GLY A 82 -18.43 21.71 6.07
C GLY A 82 -18.24 20.22 5.86
N TYR A 83 -17.66 19.58 6.85
CA TYR A 83 -17.41 18.15 6.86
C TYR A 83 -17.84 17.56 8.21
N GLU A 84 -18.34 16.33 8.18
CA GLU A 84 -18.66 15.57 9.38
C GLU A 84 -18.16 14.12 9.29
N ASP A 85 -17.74 13.55 10.42
CA ASP A 85 -17.38 12.14 10.52
C ASP A 85 -18.64 11.30 10.75
N LYS A 86 -18.98 10.42 9.80
CA LYS A 86 -20.12 9.50 9.92
C LYS A 86 -19.67 8.07 10.09
N ASN A 87 -20.16 7.43 11.15
CA ASN A 87 -19.92 6.00 11.37
C ASN A 87 -20.78 5.18 10.39
N ILE A 88 -20.10 4.50 9.42
CA ILE A 88 -20.80 3.70 8.40
C ILE A 88 -21.55 2.51 8.99
N LEU A 89 -21.20 2.06 10.20
CA LEU A 89 -21.86 0.95 10.88
C LEU A 89 -23.29 1.34 11.34
N LYS A 90 -23.55 2.64 11.51
CA LYS A 90 -24.87 3.18 11.86
C LYS A 90 -25.74 3.50 10.63
N PHE A 91 -25.24 3.27 9.40
CA PHE A 91 -25.99 3.55 8.20
C PHE A 91 -27.14 2.56 8.01
N ASN A 92 -28.34 3.07 7.74
CA ASN A 92 -29.43 2.27 7.21
C ASN A 92 -29.12 1.83 5.76
N MET A 93 -29.93 0.92 5.20
CA MET A 93 -29.70 0.36 3.86
C MET A 93 -29.66 1.41 2.74
N LYS A 94 -30.42 2.52 2.86
CA LYS A 94 -30.39 3.61 1.88
C LYS A 94 -29.07 4.36 1.94
N MET A 95 -28.61 4.74 3.12
CA MET A 95 -27.33 5.42 3.34
C MET A 95 -26.15 4.53 2.93
N LEU A 96 -26.21 3.24 3.24
CA LEU A 96 -25.18 2.28 2.88
C LEU A 96 -25.07 2.12 1.35
N ARG A 97 -26.17 2.11 0.62
CA ARG A 97 -26.17 2.10 -0.85
C ARG A 97 -25.51 3.35 -1.42
N GLU A 98 -25.82 4.52 -0.87
CA GLU A 98 -25.18 5.79 -1.31
C GLU A 98 -23.67 5.81 -0.98
N TYR A 99 -23.27 5.30 0.18
CA TYR A 99 -21.87 5.13 0.53
C TYR A 99 -21.14 4.20 -0.46
N ARG A 100 -21.72 3.03 -0.77
CA ARG A 100 -21.14 2.07 -1.72
C ARG A 100 -21.05 2.60 -3.14
N LYS A 101 -21.92 3.50 -3.58
CA LYS A 101 -21.77 4.19 -4.87
C LYS A 101 -20.53 5.06 -4.91
N LYS A 102 -20.13 5.66 -3.79
CA LYS A 102 -18.94 6.49 -3.63
C LYS A 102 -17.68 5.69 -3.25
N THR A 103 -17.79 4.37 -3.16
CA THR A 103 -16.71 3.45 -2.82
C THR A 103 -16.57 2.40 -3.90
N GLY A 104 -15.56 2.53 -4.76
CA GLY A 104 -15.22 1.50 -5.75
C GLY A 104 -14.53 0.32 -5.10
N MET A 105 -14.70 -0.88 -5.67
CA MET A 105 -13.99 -2.07 -5.20
C MET A 105 -13.44 -2.87 -6.38
N ILE A 106 -12.16 -3.20 -6.30
CA ILE A 106 -11.44 -4.07 -7.22
C ILE A 106 -11.19 -5.38 -6.47
N PHE A 107 -11.66 -6.49 -7.04
CA PHE A 107 -11.57 -7.81 -6.43
C PHE A 107 -10.37 -8.60 -7.00
N GLN A 108 -9.85 -9.53 -6.24
CA GLN A 108 -8.74 -10.41 -6.61
C GLN A 108 -8.99 -11.19 -7.92
N HIS A 109 -10.21 -11.68 -8.16
CA HIS A 109 -10.59 -12.48 -9.32
C HIS A 109 -11.36 -11.70 -10.38
N PHE A 110 -11.13 -10.37 -10.49
CA PHE A 110 -11.79 -9.46 -11.44
C PHE A 110 -13.33 -9.37 -11.26
N ASN A 111 -14.00 -10.47 -11.02
CA ASN A 111 -15.48 -10.60 -10.85
C ASN A 111 -16.27 -9.92 -11.98
N LEU A 112 -15.82 -10.11 -13.23
CA LEU A 112 -16.53 -9.60 -14.39
C LEU A 112 -17.78 -10.45 -14.68
N LEU A 113 -18.80 -9.81 -15.21
CA LEU A 113 -20.03 -10.47 -15.65
C LEU A 113 -19.76 -11.10 -17.03
N ASN A 114 -19.65 -12.43 -17.09
CA ASN A 114 -19.31 -13.15 -18.33
C ASN A 114 -20.38 -13.03 -19.42
N SER A 115 -21.65 -12.79 -19.04
CA SER A 115 -22.77 -12.56 -19.96
C SER A 115 -22.81 -11.14 -20.53
N ARG A 116 -21.89 -10.25 -20.13
CA ARG A 116 -21.81 -8.85 -20.55
C ARG A 116 -20.47 -8.58 -21.20
N ASN A 117 -20.46 -7.76 -22.25
CA ASN A 117 -19.24 -7.27 -22.87
C ASN A 117 -18.52 -6.24 -21.98
N VAL A 118 -17.37 -5.72 -22.40
CA VAL A 118 -16.56 -4.75 -21.66
C VAL A 118 -17.35 -3.49 -21.32
N ALA A 119 -18.02 -2.87 -22.30
CA ALA A 119 -18.82 -1.67 -22.09
C ALA A 119 -19.94 -1.89 -21.09
N GLU A 120 -20.66 -3.00 -21.21
CA GLU A 120 -21.76 -3.37 -20.32
C GLU A 120 -21.29 -3.71 -18.90
N ASN A 121 -20.09 -4.28 -18.73
CA ASN A 121 -19.47 -4.46 -17.42
C ASN A 121 -19.18 -3.12 -16.74
N VAL A 122 -18.64 -2.13 -17.47
CA VAL A 122 -18.36 -0.80 -16.96
C VAL A 122 -19.66 0.00 -16.71
N ALA A 123 -20.68 -0.18 -17.56
CA ALA A 123 -21.99 0.47 -17.43
C ALA A 123 -22.79 -0.02 -16.23
N PHE A 124 -22.58 -1.27 -15.79
CA PHE A 124 -23.42 -1.92 -14.77
C PHE A 124 -23.61 -1.11 -13.47
N PRO A 125 -22.58 -0.52 -12.82
CA PRO A 125 -22.80 0.31 -11.65
C PRO A 125 -23.63 1.58 -11.93
N LEU A 126 -23.54 2.13 -13.14
CA LEU A 126 -24.28 3.33 -13.56
C LEU A 126 -25.76 3.01 -13.81
N GLU A 127 -26.06 1.82 -14.39
CA GLU A 127 -27.42 1.30 -14.56
C GLU A 127 -28.09 1.14 -13.19
N ILE A 128 -27.42 0.52 -12.21
CA ILE A 128 -27.91 0.38 -10.82
C ILE A 128 -28.14 1.75 -10.19
N SER A 129 -27.29 2.72 -10.51
CA SER A 129 -27.38 4.11 -10.02
C SER A 129 -28.43 4.94 -10.78
N LYS A 130 -29.11 4.34 -11.77
CA LYS A 130 -30.18 4.95 -12.59
C LYS A 130 -29.73 6.20 -13.36
N TRP A 131 -28.52 6.16 -13.89
CA TRP A 131 -28.04 7.20 -14.80
C TRP A 131 -28.82 7.18 -16.12
N LYS A 132 -28.89 8.31 -16.81
CA LYS A 132 -29.50 8.37 -18.16
C LYS A 132 -28.61 7.64 -19.16
N LYS A 133 -29.19 6.93 -20.10
CA LYS A 133 -28.47 6.10 -21.09
C LYS A 133 -27.37 6.88 -21.81
N LYS A 134 -27.62 8.11 -22.24
CA LYS A 134 -26.65 8.98 -22.91
C LYS A 134 -25.43 9.29 -22.03
N ASP A 135 -25.67 9.52 -20.72
CA ASP A 135 -24.61 9.83 -19.77
C ASP A 135 -23.78 8.56 -19.46
N ILE A 136 -24.43 7.39 -19.43
CA ILE A 136 -23.77 6.08 -19.28
C ILE A 136 -22.82 5.86 -20.47
N GLU A 137 -23.28 6.00 -21.69
CA GLU A 137 -22.47 5.79 -22.90
C GLU A 137 -21.22 6.69 -22.88
N LYS A 138 -21.42 7.98 -22.62
CA LYS A 138 -20.31 8.93 -22.52
C LYS A 138 -19.30 8.54 -21.43
N ARG A 139 -19.81 8.18 -20.24
CA ARG A 139 -18.96 7.83 -19.10
C ARG A 139 -18.18 6.52 -19.36
N VAL A 140 -18.80 5.55 -19.99
CA VAL A 140 -18.15 4.30 -20.37
C VAL A 140 -16.99 4.57 -21.34
N ASP A 141 -17.21 5.41 -22.36
CA ASP A 141 -16.17 5.74 -23.33
C ASP A 141 -14.99 6.48 -22.68
N GLU A 142 -15.25 7.45 -21.80
CA GLU A 142 -14.21 8.12 -20.98
C GLU A 142 -13.39 7.13 -20.15
N LEU A 143 -14.05 6.18 -19.50
CA LEU A 143 -13.37 5.21 -18.64
C LEU A 143 -12.56 4.19 -19.43
N LEU A 144 -13.07 3.75 -20.58
CA LEU A 144 -12.35 2.82 -21.47
C LEU A 144 -11.12 3.50 -22.08
N GLU A 145 -11.17 4.80 -22.36
CA GLU A 145 -10.01 5.59 -22.78
C GLU A 145 -8.97 5.65 -21.66
N ILE A 146 -9.37 5.97 -20.42
CA ILE A 146 -8.48 6.03 -19.25
C ILE A 146 -7.74 4.72 -19.03
N VAL A 147 -8.42 3.58 -19.17
CA VAL A 147 -7.79 2.27 -18.97
C VAL A 147 -7.16 1.69 -20.24
N GLY A 148 -7.21 2.41 -21.38
CA GLY A 148 -6.62 2.01 -22.67
C GLY A 148 -7.27 0.78 -23.28
N LEU A 149 -8.60 0.70 -23.26
CA LEU A 149 -9.40 -0.42 -23.80
C LEU A 149 -10.54 0.02 -24.73
N SER A 150 -10.45 1.20 -25.34
CA SER A 150 -11.49 1.70 -26.26
C SER A 150 -11.77 0.75 -27.43
N ASP A 151 -10.73 0.09 -27.95
CA ASP A 151 -10.79 -0.88 -29.05
C ASP A 151 -11.42 -2.22 -28.64
N LYS A 152 -11.56 -2.49 -27.33
CA LYS A 152 -12.11 -3.72 -26.76
C LYS A 152 -13.54 -3.58 -26.24
N LYS A 153 -14.20 -2.46 -26.52
CA LYS A 153 -15.52 -2.10 -25.99
C LYS A 153 -16.58 -3.22 -26.13
N LEU A 154 -16.58 -3.94 -27.24
CA LEU A 154 -17.56 -4.99 -27.55
C LEU A 154 -17.07 -6.41 -27.21
N ASN A 155 -15.82 -6.58 -26.76
CA ASN A 155 -15.29 -7.89 -26.40
C ASN A 155 -15.93 -8.40 -25.10
N TYR A 156 -16.02 -9.73 -24.98
CA TYR A 156 -16.46 -10.40 -23.75
C TYR A 156 -15.26 -10.74 -22.86
N PRO A 157 -15.47 -10.94 -21.54
CA PRO A 157 -14.38 -11.25 -20.60
C PRO A 157 -13.51 -12.45 -21.02
N GLU A 158 -14.07 -13.47 -21.62
CA GLU A 158 -13.33 -14.66 -22.11
C GLU A 158 -12.31 -14.34 -23.20
N GLN A 159 -12.52 -13.27 -23.96
CA GLN A 159 -11.65 -12.80 -25.05
C GLN A 159 -10.52 -11.88 -24.57
N LEU A 160 -10.40 -11.64 -23.26
CA LEU A 160 -9.47 -10.70 -22.66
C LEU A 160 -8.33 -11.41 -21.93
N SER A 161 -7.12 -10.86 -22.01
CA SER A 161 -6.02 -11.24 -21.13
C SER A 161 -6.30 -10.87 -19.66
N GLY A 162 -5.57 -11.46 -18.72
CA GLY A 162 -5.69 -11.14 -17.28
C GLY A 162 -5.56 -9.65 -17.00
N GLY A 163 -4.55 -9.00 -17.58
CA GLY A 163 -4.33 -7.56 -17.44
C GLY A 163 -5.47 -6.70 -18.04
N GLN A 164 -6.03 -7.13 -19.17
CA GLN A 164 -7.20 -6.46 -19.76
C GLN A 164 -8.44 -6.63 -18.86
N LYS A 165 -8.69 -7.82 -18.31
CA LYS A 165 -9.77 -8.06 -17.33
C LYS A 165 -9.62 -7.15 -16.11
N GLN A 166 -8.39 -6.98 -15.62
CA GLN A 166 -8.11 -6.09 -14.50
C GLN A 166 -8.39 -4.62 -14.84
N ARG A 167 -8.01 -4.16 -16.03
CA ARG A 167 -8.33 -2.80 -16.50
C ARG A 167 -9.84 -2.56 -16.61
N VAL A 168 -10.62 -3.56 -17.06
CA VAL A 168 -12.09 -3.48 -17.06
C VAL A 168 -12.64 -3.42 -15.63
N ALA A 169 -12.09 -4.20 -14.69
CA ALA A 169 -12.51 -4.17 -13.29
C ALA A 169 -12.21 -2.79 -12.65
N ILE A 170 -11.07 -2.17 -12.97
CA ILE A 170 -10.73 -0.81 -12.54
C ILE A 170 -11.73 0.20 -13.14
N ALA A 171 -11.99 0.17 -14.45
CA ALA A 171 -12.95 1.06 -15.10
C ALA A 171 -14.33 0.95 -14.47
N ARG A 172 -14.82 -0.27 -14.20
CA ARG A 172 -16.08 -0.54 -13.51
C ARG A 172 -16.09 0.04 -12.10
N ALA A 173 -14.99 -0.09 -11.34
CA ALA A 173 -14.89 0.45 -10.00
C ALA A 173 -14.93 1.99 -9.97
N LEU A 174 -14.47 2.64 -11.04
CA LEU A 174 -14.45 4.10 -11.21
C LEU A 174 -15.77 4.66 -11.75
N ALA A 175 -16.72 3.82 -12.17
CA ALA A 175 -17.90 4.24 -12.92
C ALA A 175 -18.70 5.37 -12.21
N ASN A 176 -18.99 5.22 -10.95
CA ASN A 176 -19.79 6.18 -10.14
C ASN A 176 -18.98 7.36 -9.55
N ASN A 177 -17.81 7.70 -10.07
CA ASN A 177 -16.91 8.73 -9.52
C ASN A 177 -16.65 8.54 -8.01
N PRO A 178 -16.09 7.39 -7.61
CA PRO A 178 -15.86 7.11 -6.20
C PRO A 178 -14.83 8.06 -5.59
N LYS A 179 -14.99 8.32 -4.27
CA LYS A 179 -13.97 9.03 -3.47
C LYS A 179 -12.98 8.06 -2.82
N ILE A 180 -13.35 6.80 -2.71
CA ILE A 180 -12.58 5.70 -2.12
C ILE A 180 -12.50 4.57 -3.13
N LEU A 181 -11.31 4.01 -3.33
CA LEU A 181 -11.10 2.80 -4.12
C LEU A 181 -10.46 1.74 -3.23
N LEU A 182 -11.16 0.66 -3.00
CA LEU A 182 -10.68 -0.49 -2.26
C LEU A 182 -10.12 -1.53 -3.24
N SER A 183 -8.94 -2.07 -3.00
CA SER A 183 -8.29 -3.05 -3.87
C SER A 183 -7.86 -4.28 -3.07
N ASP A 184 -8.54 -5.39 -3.33
CA ASP A 184 -8.28 -6.70 -2.70
C ASP A 184 -7.36 -7.52 -3.60
N GLU A 185 -6.04 -7.52 -3.31
CA GLU A 185 -4.99 -8.27 -4.03
C GLU A 185 -5.08 -8.19 -5.57
N ALA A 186 -5.39 -7.03 -6.10
CA ALA A 186 -5.72 -6.81 -7.52
C ALA A 186 -4.60 -7.18 -8.53
N THR A 187 -3.39 -7.48 -8.07
CA THR A 187 -2.25 -7.78 -8.94
C THR A 187 -1.67 -9.19 -8.73
N SER A 188 -2.18 -9.96 -7.77
CA SER A 188 -1.61 -11.27 -7.39
C SER A 188 -1.63 -12.33 -8.49
N ALA A 189 -2.55 -12.21 -9.45
CA ALA A 189 -2.72 -13.15 -10.57
C ALA A 189 -2.10 -12.67 -11.90
N LEU A 190 -1.27 -11.60 -11.86
CA LEU A 190 -0.72 -10.97 -13.05
C LEU A 190 0.81 -11.16 -13.11
N ASP A 191 1.35 -11.18 -14.31
CA ASP A 191 2.80 -11.15 -14.53
C ASP A 191 3.42 -9.79 -14.10
N PRO A 192 4.74 -9.72 -13.83
CA PRO A 192 5.37 -8.50 -13.30
C PRO A 192 5.23 -7.27 -14.22
N ARG A 193 5.24 -7.43 -15.55
CA ARG A 193 5.09 -6.31 -16.48
C ARG A 193 3.68 -5.75 -16.44
N THR A 194 2.68 -6.63 -16.47
CA THR A 194 1.28 -6.26 -16.36
C THR A 194 0.98 -5.64 -15.00
N THR A 195 1.50 -6.22 -13.90
CA THR A 195 1.41 -5.65 -12.56
C THR A 195 1.91 -4.21 -12.55
N ASN A 196 3.11 -3.97 -13.07
CA ASN A 196 3.69 -2.62 -13.14
C ASN A 196 2.78 -1.64 -13.89
N SER A 197 2.22 -2.05 -15.01
CA SER A 197 1.30 -1.23 -15.80
C SER A 197 -0.01 -0.91 -15.07
N ILE A 198 -0.53 -1.84 -14.29
CA ILE A 198 -1.72 -1.62 -13.44
C ILE A 198 -1.42 -0.68 -12.28
N LEU A 199 -0.26 -0.79 -11.64
CA LEU A 199 0.14 0.09 -10.55
C LEU A 199 0.33 1.53 -11.03
N GLU A 200 0.97 1.76 -12.19
CA GLU A 200 1.06 3.10 -12.79
C GLU A 200 -0.34 3.66 -13.10
N LEU A 201 -1.23 2.86 -13.69
CA LEU A 201 -2.61 3.27 -13.92
C LEU A 201 -3.32 3.71 -12.62
N LEU A 202 -3.17 2.97 -11.53
CA LEU A 202 -3.76 3.34 -10.24
C LEU A 202 -3.16 4.64 -9.67
N LYS A 203 -1.84 4.84 -9.82
CA LYS A 203 -1.15 6.08 -9.44
C LYS A 203 -1.65 7.28 -10.25
N ASP A 204 -1.84 7.11 -11.55
CA ASP A 204 -2.38 8.16 -12.44
C ASP A 204 -3.84 8.50 -12.09
N ILE A 205 -4.66 7.50 -11.80
CA ILE A 205 -6.04 7.66 -11.34
C ILE A 205 -6.09 8.43 -10.02
N ASN A 206 -5.25 8.06 -9.04
CA ASN A 206 -5.16 8.76 -7.76
C ASN A 206 -4.79 10.23 -7.98
N LYS A 207 -3.72 10.52 -8.75
CA LYS A 207 -3.28 11.90 -9.05
C LYS A 207 -4.34 12.71 -9.80
N LYS A 208 -4.96 12.12 -10.84
CA LYS A 208 -5.91 12.79 -11.70
C LYS A 208 -7.23 13.13 -11.01
N PHE A 209 -7.73 12.24 -10.19
CA PHE A 209 -9.07 12.34 -9.59
C PHE A 209 -9.07 12.62 -8.08
N GLY A 210 -7.91 12.63 -7.41
CA GLY A 210 -7.81 12.80 -5.97
C GLY A 210 -8.48 11.68 -5.16
N ILE A 211 -8.58 10.47 -5.73
CA ILE A 211 -9.25 9.33 -5.11
C ILE A 211 -8.33 8.74 -4.03
N THR A 212 -8.86 8.48 -2.84
CA THR A 212 -8.15 7.72 -1.80
C THR A 212 -8.17 6.25 -2.16
N ILE A 213 -7.00 5.62 -2.26
CA ILE A 213 -6.87 4.19 -2.60
C ILE A 213 -6.40 3.43 -1.36
N ILE A 214 -7.12 2.37 -1.00
CA ILE A 214 -6.70 1.42 0.03
C ILE A 214 -6.49 0.09 -0.65
N LEU A 215 -5.26 -0.38 -0.65
CA LEU A 215 -4.91 -1.66 -1.25
C LEU A 215 -4.36 -2.63 -0.22
N ILE A 216 -4.72 -3.89 -0.36
CA ILE A 216 -4.12 -4.98 0.40
C ILE A 216 -3.28 -5.85 -0.51
N THR A 217 -2.13 -6.28 -0.01
CA THR A 217 -1.20 -7.13 -0.74
C THR A 217 -0.26 -7.87 0.23
N HIS A 218 0.33 -8.95 -0.23
CA HIS A 218 1.47 -9.59 0.41
C HIS A 218 2.80 -9.28 -0.31
N GLN A 219 2.74 -8.48 -1.38
CA GLN A 219 3.91 -8.13 -2.21
C GLN A 219 4.44 -6.75 -1.81
N MET A 220 5.63 -6.72 -1.23
CA MET A 220 6.30 -5.49 -0.81
C MET A 220 6.60 -4.56 -1.99
N GLU A 221 6.91 -5.12 -3.18
CA GLU A 221 7.17 -4.35 -4.39
C GLU A 221 5.97 -3.48 -4.82
N VAL A 222 4.74 -3.96 -4.58
CA VAL A 222 3.52 -3.20 -4.83
C VAL A 222 3.44 -1.99 -3.89
N ILE A 223 3.67 -2.24 -2.59
CA ILE A 223 3.68 -1.20 -1.56
C ILE A 223 4.71 -0.12 -1.89
N LYS A 224 5.94 -0.54 -2.12
CA LYS A 224 7.07 0.32 -2.43
C LYS A 224 6.81 1.22 -3.64
N LYS A 225 6.15 0.66 -4.66
CA LYS A 225 5.98 1.35 -5.93
C LYS A 225 4.96 2.48 -5.90
N ILE A 226 3.83 2.31 -5.21
CA ILE A 226 2.73 3.27 -5.29
C ILE A 226 2.21 3.81 -3.98
N CYS A 227 2.47 3.16 -2.83
CA CYS A 227 1.90 3.58 -1.55
C CYS A 227 2.73 4.71 -0.93
N ASN A 228 2.05 5.76 -0.46
CA ASN A 228 2.68 6.79 0.36
C ASN A 228 2.64 6.46 1.85
N LYS A 229 1.62 5.73 2.31
CA LYS A 229 1.50 5.23 3.68
C LYS A 229 1.24 3.73 3.69
N THR A 230 1.70 3.07 4.74
CA THR A 230 1.62 1.61 4.86
C THR A 230 1.31 1.20 6.30
N ALA A 231 0.52 0.14 6.44
CA ALA A 231 0.35 -0.60 7.68
C ALA A 231 0.72 -2.07 7.46
N ILE A 232 1.41 -2.65 8.43
CA ILE A 232 1.74 -4.09 8.45
C ILE A 232 0.78 -4.76 9.41
N MET A 233 0.12 -5.81 8.93
CA MET A 233 -0.89 -6.56 9.66
C MET A 233 -0.43 -8.00 9.91
N SER A 234 -0.52 -8.44 11.16
CA SER A 234 -0.29 -9.82 11.60
C SER A 234 -1.32 -10.21 12.64
N ASP A 235 -1.82 -11.45 12.57
CA ASP A 235 -2.77 -12.03 13.53
C ASP A 235 -3.96 -11.12 13.86
N GLY A 236 -4.50 -10.46 12.82
CA GLY A 236 -5.63 -9.56 12.93
C GLY A 236 -5.29 -8.16 13.46
N GLN A 237 -4.03 -7.86 13.79
CA GLN A 237 -3.60 -6.59 14.39
C GLN A 237 -2.72 -5.79 13.43
N ILE A 238 -2.73 -4.47 13.58
CA ILE A 238 -1.72 -3.60 12.96
C ILE A 238 -0.52 -3.54 13.90
N ILE A 239 0.59 -4.11 13.47
CA ILE A 239 1.83 -4.18 14.27
C ILE A 239 2.79 -3.03 13.98
N GLU A 240 2.70 -2.44 12.78
CA GLU A 240 3.47 -1.28 12.38
C GLU A 240 2.70 -0.44 11.35
N LYS A 241 2.82 0.89 11.41
CA LYS A 241 2.22 1.81 10.43
C LYS A 241 3.00 3.12 10.34
N GLY A 242 2.98 3.75 9.17
CA GLY A 242 3.63 5.04 8.94
C GLY A 242 3.77 5.38 7.45
N GLU A 243 4.59 6.38 7.19
CA GLU A 243 5.04 6.68 5.83
C GLU A 243 5.77 5.45 5.27
N THR A 244 5.47 5.09 4.03
CA THR A 244 6.07 3.89 3.43
C THR A 244 7.59 3.95 3.46
N LYS A 245 8.19 5.09 3.11
CA LYS A 245 9.65 5.30 3.15
C LYS A 245 10.27 5.04 4.53
N GLU A 246 9.58 5.44 5.60
CA GLU A 246 10.08 5.24 6.98
C GLU A 246 10.06 3.76 7.37
N ILE A 247 9.01 3.03 6.98
CA ILE A 247 8.95 1.58 7.23
C ILE A 247 10.06 0.86 6.47
N PHE A 248 10.42 1.34 5.26
CA PHE A 248 11.53 0.76 4.50
C PHE A 248 12.90 1.09 5.07
N LEU A 249 13.11 2.32 5.53
CA LEU A 249 14.41 2.74 6.09
C LEU A 249 14.61 2.24 7.51
N ASN A 250 13.56 2.25 8.33
CA ASN A 250 13.59 2.02 9.77
C ASN A 250 12.50 1.03 10.22
N PRO A 251 12.46 -0.21 9.69
CA PRO A 251 11.48 -1.21 10.11
C PRO A 251 11.70 -1.56 11.59
N LYS A 252 10.62 -1.45 12.39
CA LYS A 252 10.68 -1.64 13.85
C LYS A 252 10.39 -3.07 14.25
N THR A 253 9.41 -3.70 13.60
CA THR A 253 8.99 -5.06 13.91
C THR A 253 9.78 -6.09 13.11
N ASP A 254 9.91 -7.32 13.65
CA ASP A 254 10.66 -8.36 12.96
C ASP A 254 10.01 -8.74 11.63
N LEU A 255 8.69 -8.76 11.56
CA LEU A 255 7.96 -8.98 10.31
C LEU A 255 8.21 -7.85 9.28
N ALA A 256 8.30 -6.59 9.72
CA ALA A 256 8.66 -5.49 8.82
C ALA A 256 10.09 -5.63 8.30
N LYS A 257 11.03 -6.03 9.17
CA LYS A 257 12.43 -6.32 8.78
C LYS A 257 12.49 -7.47 7.78
N GLU A 258 11.70 -8.53 7.98
CA GLU A 258 11.59 -9.64 7.05
C GLU A 258 11.09 -9.17 5.69
N PHE A 259 9.99 -8.42 5.64
CA PHE A 259 9.44 -7.91 4.38
C PHE A 259 10.39 -6.97 3.65
N VAL A 260 11.07 -6.08 4.34
CA VAL A 260 12.11 -5.21 3.76
C VAL A 260 13.34 -6.02 3.37
N GLY A 261 13.69 -7.03 4.15
CA GLY A 261 14.80 -7.94 3.90
C GLY A 261 14.66 -8.79 2.65
N ASN A 262 13.45 -9.25 2.36
CA ASN A 262 13.14 -10.06 1.18
C ASN A 262 13.34 -9.31 -0.15
N ILE A 263 13.40 -7.98 -0.14
CA ILE A 263 13.77 -7.16 -1.31
C ILE A 263 15.28 -7.20 -1.57
N SER A 264 16.08 -7.37 -0.54
CA SER A 264 17.55 -7.45 -0.62
C SER A 264 17.99 -8.91 -0.50
N HIS A 265 17.79 -9.72 -1.55
CA HIS A 265 18.29 -11.10 -1.71
C HIS A 265 18.30 -11.96 -0.42
N GLU A 266 17.27 -12.82 -0.29
CA GLU A 266 17.00 -13.70 0.86
C GLU A 266 18.14 -14.68 1.23
N GLU A 267 19.08 -14.95 0.35
CA GLU A 267 20.06 -16.02 0.54
C GLU A 267 21.26 -15.65 1.43
N PHE A 268 21.46 -14.36 1.76
CA PHE A 268 22.68 -13.93 2.48
C PHE A 268 22.48 -13.56 3.96
N ARG A 269 21.26 -13.50 4.48
CA ARG A 269 21.02 -12.83 5.77
C ARG A 269 20.95 -13.67 7.04
N THR A 270 20.67 -14.95 6.98
CA THR A 270 20.35 -15.72 8.21
C THR A 270 21.50 -16.55 8.77
N GLU A 271 22.37 -17.07 7.93
CA GLU A 271 23.50 -17.88 8.41
C GLU A 271 24.81 -17.10 8.52
N GLU A 272 25.07 -16.16 7.61
CA GLU A 272 26.29 -15.35 7.65
C GLU A 272 26.23 -14.24 8.71
N GLU A 273 25.10 -13.56 8.91
CA GLU A 273 24.98 -12.59 10.01
C GLU A 273 25.14 -13.25 11.40
N LYS A 274 24.69 -14.49 11.56
CA LYS A 274 24.93 -15.25 12.80
C LYS A 274 26.37 -15.71 12.95
N LYS A 275 26.99 -16.21 11.89
CA LYS A 275 28.43 -16.58 11.87
C LYS A 275 29.34 -15.38 12.10
N HIS A 276 29.02 -14.24 11.48
CA HIS A 276 29.85 -13.03 11.59
C HIS A 276 29.64 -12.27 12.93
N ARG A 277 28.56 -12.50 13.68
CA ARG A 277 28.44 -11.97 15.07
C ARG A 277 29.40 -12.67 16.04
N GLU A 278 29.75 -13.91 15.79
CA GLU A 278 30.67 -14.68 16.63
C GLU A 278 32.16 -14.39 16.35
N GLU A 279 32.49 -13.81 15.18
CA GLU A 279 33.86 -13.44 14.79
C GLU A 279 34.11 -11.92 14.88
N ASN A 280 33.86 -11.32 16.03
CA ASN A 280 34.11 -9.88 16.22
C ASN A 280 35.62 -9.66 16.47
N ASN A 281 36.41 -9.68 15.41
CA ASN A 281 37.88 -9.47 15.41
C ASN A 281 38.25 -7.97 15.50
N GLY A 282 37.57 -7.16 16.30
CA GLY A 282 37.90 -5.75 16.51
C GLY A 282 37.61 -4.82 15.31
N LYS A 283 36.76 -5.24 14.38
CA LYS A 283 36.35 -4.45 13.23
C LYS A 283 35.05 -3.68 13.52
N LEU A 284 34.98 -2.42 13.05
CA LEU A 284 33.79 -1.59 13.16
C LEU A 284 32.77 -2.00 12.09
N ARG A 285 31.55 -2.42 12.49
CA ARG A 285 30.44 -2.67 11.61
C ARG A 285 29.41 -1.57 11.72
N LEU A 286 29.04 -1.03 10.56
CA LEU A 286 28.07 0.08 10.47
C LEU A 286 27.00 -0.27 9.43
N ARG A 287 25.76 0.02 9.82
CA ARG A 287 24.66 0.14 8.87
C ARG A 287 24.46 1.61 8.54
N LEU A 288 24.66 1.98 7.28
CA LEU A 288 24.49 3.33 6.76
C LEU A 288 23.15 3.43 6.02
N LYS A 289 22.35 4.42 6.36
CA LYS A 289 21.08 4.70 5.68
C LYS A 289 21.20 6.01 4.92
N TYR A 290 20.81 5.98 3.65
CA TYR A 290 20.91 7.11 2.74
C TYR A 290 19.52 7.58 2.33
N ASN A 291 19.31 8.88 2.36
CA ASN A 291 18.17 9.54 1.73
C ASN A 291 18.53 9.96 0.28
N GLU A 292 17.57 10.55 -0.44
CA GLU A 292 17.70 10.93 -1.84
C GLU A 292 18.90 11.86 -2.12
N ASP A 293 19.17 12.83 -1.23
CA ASP A 293 20.28 13.78 -1.39
C ASP A 293 21.66 13.11 -1.18
N GLN A 294 21.69 12.01 -0.44
CA GLN A 294 22.93 11.33 -0.02
C GLN A 294 23.32 10.17 -0.91
N VAL A 295 22.37 9.55 -1.62
CA VAL A 295 22.60 8.34 -2.42
C VAL A 295 23.64 8.56 -3.53
N ASN A 296 23.73 9.77 -4.08
CA ASN A 296 24.67 10.10 -5.14
C ASN A 296 26.08 10.50 -4.63
N GLU A 297 26.28 10.57 -3.30
CA GLU A 297 27.52 10.98 -2.69
C GLU A 297 28.44 9.78 -2.41
N SER A 298 29.74 9.95 -2.67
CA SER A 298 30.75 8.89 -2.51
C SER A 298 31.25 8.75 -1.06
N TYR A 299 30.35 8.57 -0.08
CA TYR A 299 30.70 8.55 1.34
C TYR A 299 31.69 7.46 1.70
N ILE A 300 31.57 6.25 1.13
CA ILE A 300 32.53 5.16 1.34
C ILE A 300 33.94 5.57 0.91
N THR A 301 34.06 6.18 -0.26
CA THR A 301 35.35 6.69 -0.78
C THR A 301 35.90 7.80 0.12
N LYS A 302 35.01 8.69 0.64
CA LYS A 302 35.43 9.77 1.54
C LYS A 302 35.97 9.19 2.86
N ILE A 303 35.34 8.16 3.44
CA ILE A 303 35.79 7.46 4.65
C ILE A 303 37.17 6.82 4.39
N ILE A 304 37.34 6.05 3.31
CA ILE A 304 38.58 5.39 2.95
C ILE A 304 39.72 6.41 2.86
N ARG A 305 39.52 7.49 2.11
CA ARG A 305 40.56 8.50 1.87
C ARG A 305 40.87 9.35 3.10
N LYS A 306 39.88 9.70 3.91
CA LYS A 306 40.09 10.59 5.06
C LYS A 306 40.78 9.88 6.22
N TYR A 307 40.42 8.61 6.45
CA TYR A 307 40.86 7.88 7.64
C TYR A 307 41.91 6.81 7.32
N ASP A 308 42.25 6.63 6.03
CA ASP A 308 43.19 5.60 5.57
C ASP A 308 42.82 4.23 6.17
N VAL A 309 41.65 3.71 5.79
CA VAL A 309 41.07 2.48 6.28
C VAL A 309 40.54 1.63 5.10
N GLU A 310 40.47 0.32 5.32
CA GLU A 310 39.80 -0.58 4.40
C GLU A 310 38.33 -0.73 4.76
N VAL A 311 37.43 -0.66 3.77
CA VAL A 311 36.00 -0.83 3.91
C VAL A 311 35.53 -1.98 3.05
N ASN A 312 34.91 -2.96 3.69
CA ASN A 312 34.24 -4.05 3.01
C ASN A 312 32.72 -3.80 3.02
N ILE A 313 32.04 -3.93 1.88
CA ILE A 313 30.59 -3.87 1.78
C ILE A 313 30.07 -5.29 1.95
N LEU A 314 29.40 -5.56 3.07
CA LEU A 314 28.87 -6.87 3.40
C LEU A 314 27.54 -7.12 2.69
N SER A 315 26.66 -6.12 2.68
CA SER A 315 25.39 -6.14 1.96
C SER A 315 24.86 -4.71 1.77
N GLY A 316 23.89 -4.56 0.90
CA GLY A 316 23.19 -3.28 0.76
C GLY A 316 22.31 -3.19 -0.47
N PHE A 317 21.47 -2.17 -0.49
CA PHE A 317 20.64 -1.84 -1.63
C PHE A 317 20.52 -0.32 -1.78
N ILE A 318 20.31 0.11 -3.01
CA ILE A 318 19.83 1.45 -3.36
C ILE A 318 18.58 1.23 -4.19
N ASP A 319 17.46 1.82 -3.76
CA ASP A 319 16.20 1.52 -4.39
C ASP A 319 15.23 2.70 -4.34
N LYS A 320 14.18 2.65 -5.17
CA LYS A 320 13.16 3.69 -5.25
C LYS A 320 11.91 3.28 -4.48
N VAL A 321 11.53 4.08 -3.49
CA VAL A 321 10.29 3.92 -2.71
C VAL A 321 9.36 5.08 -3.04
N GLY A 322 8.29 4.82 -3.79
CA GLY A 322 7.46 5.88 -4.36
C GLY A 322 8.28 6.71 -5.37
N ASP A 323 8.42 8.00 -5.08
CA ASP A 323 9.22 8.92 -5.91
C ASP A 323 10.59 9.24 -5.27
N VAL A 324 10.94 8.66 -4.10
CA VAL A 324 12.16 8.91 -3.33
C VAL A 324 13.15 7.76 -3.50
N ILE A 325 14.42 8.08 -3.69
CA ILE A 325 15.51 7.08 -3.69
C ILE A 325 16.01 6.91 -2.26
N VAL A 326 16.17 5.67 -1.81
CA VAL A 326 16.69 5.31 -0.50
C VAL A 326 17.80 4.28 -0.64
N GLY A 327 18.76 4.31 0.28
CA GLY A 327 19.86 3.33 0.32
C GLY A 327 20.09 2.82 1.73
N ASN A 328 20.50 1.57 1.83
CA ASN A 328 20.95 0.93 3.06
C ASN A 328 22.18 0.10 2.75
N LEU A 329 23.31 0.38 3.39
CA LEU A 329 24.54 -0.36 3.25
C LEU A 329 25.01 -0.89 4.60
N LEU A 330 25.33 -2.17 4.64
CA LEU A 330 26.06 -2.78 5.75
C LEU A 330 27.53 -2.86 5.36
N ILE A 331 28.37 -2.18 6.13
CA ILE A 331 29.81 -2.13 5.88
C ILE A 331 30.59 -2.62 7.10
N GLU A 332 31.77 -3.15 6.83
CA GLU A 332 32.78 -3.51 7.83
C GLU A 332 34.03 -2.71 7.56
N ILE A 333 34.56 -2.06 8.61
CA ILE A 333 35.74 -1.19 8.52
C ILE A 333 36.83 -1.77 9.41
N SER A 334 38.01 -1.97 8.86
CA SER A 334 39.24 -2.32 9.61
C SER A 334 39.88 -1.04 10.14
N ALA A 335 39.56 -0.67 11.39
CA ALA A 335 40.05 0.57 12.02
C ALA A 335 40.36 0.37 13.51
N SER A 336 41.29 1.18 14.05
CA SER A 336 41.53 1.26 15.49
C SER A 336 40.28 1.86 16.21
N GLU A 337 40.18 1.68 17.53
CA GLU A 337 39.08 2.25 18.31
C GLU A 337 38.98 3.77 18.18
N GLU A 338 40.12 4.48 18.11
CA GLU A 338 40.18 5.92 17.93
C GLU A 338 39.60 6.33 16.57
N LYS A 339 40.10 5.75 15.48
CA LYS A 339 39.58 5.98 14.12
C LYS A 339 38.10 5.61 14.00
N SER A 340 37.66 4.56 14.68
CA SER A 340 36.25 4.17 14.70
C SER A 340 35.33 5.23 15.29
N LYS A 341 35.75 5.87 16.39
CA LYS A 341 35.01 6.99 17.01
C LYS A 341 34.96 8.21 16.07
N ASP A 342 36.10 8.55 15.48
CA ASP A 342 36.20 9.67 14.53
C ASP A 342 35.32 9.46 13.29
N ILE A 343 35.25 8.24 12.77
CA ILE A 343 34.38 7.88 11.62
C ILE A 343 32.91 8.06 12.01
N ILE A 344 32.49 7.58 13.18
CA ILE A 344 31.11 7.70 13.65
C ILE A 344 30.72 9.18 13.85
N GLU A 345 31.63 9.99 14.41
CA GLU A 345 31.41 11.42 14.58
C GLU A 345 31.29 12.15 13.23
N TRP A 346 32.19 11.85 12.29
CA TRP A 346 32.14 12.41 10.94
C TRP A 346 30.84 12.03 10.19
N LEU A 347 30.35 10.80 10.34
CA LEU A 347 29.06 10.40 9.77
C LEU A 347 27.91 11.23 10.31
N LYS A 348 27.90 11.50 11.62
CA LYS A 348 26.91 12.37 12.28
C LYS A 348 26.98 13.82 11.77
N GLU A 349 28.19 14.38 11.66
CA GLU A 349 28.41 15.73 11.12
C GLU A 349 27.89 15.88 9.69
N ASN A 350 28.02 14.81 8.88
CA ASN A 350 27.50 14.75 7.52
C ASN A 350 26.04 14.32 7.44
N LYS A 351 25.34 14.24 8.58
CA LYS A 351 23.92 13.88 8.70
C LYS A 351 23.59 12.50 8.12
N ILE A 352 24.53 11.57 8.10
CA ILE A 352 24.32 10.19 7.66
C ILE A 352 23.78 9.41 8.85
N ASP A 353 22.59 8.84 8.70
CA ASP A 353 22.04 7.93 9.69
C ASP A 353 22.86 6.65 9.72
N SER A 354 23.50 6.37 10.85
CA SER A 354 24.42 5.24 11.03
C SER A 354 24.11 4.50 12.32
N GLU A 355 24.01 3.19 12.23
CA GLU A 355 23.79 2.28 13.36
C GLU A 355 25.05 1.41 13.52
N VAL A 356 25.62 1.38 14.71
CA VAL A 356 26.75 0.49 15.08
C VAL A 356 26.16 -0.89 15.44
N LEU A 357 26.71 -1.96 14.87
CA LEU A 357 26.21 -3.34 15.06
C LEU A 357 27.16 -4.17 15.91
#